data_0fa72a5b2b17419e02baba74279cfc75
#
_entry.id   0fa72a5b2b17419e02baba74279cfc75
#
_cell.length_a   1.000
_cell.length_b   1.000
_cell.length_c   1.000
_cell.angle_alpha   90.00
_cell.angle_beta   90.00
_cell.angle_gamma   90.00
#
_symmetry.space_group_name_H-M   'P 1'
#
loop_
_entity.id
_entity.type
_entity.pdbx_description
1 polymer ?
#
loop_
_entity_poly.entity_id
_entity_poly.type
_entity_poly.pdbx_seq_one_letter_code
_entity_poly.pdbx_strand_id
1 'polypeptide(L)'
;LDISTTEVCDEIVGGVLSAGPERFDAFARRPIPYVGSCGALDMANFWAFDTVPPKFKDRNLVKHNANVTLMRTTPDECKAIGEFIAAKLNRMEGPVRFIIPEGGVSVLDAPGKAFWDPAADKALFTAIESNFRRGPRRILIRSPLHLNDPAFADLLVKQFHEVCADGAAVTRSAVH
;
A
#
# COMPACT_ATOMS: atom_id res chain seq x y z
N LEU A 1 9.85 7.38 2.56
CA LEU A 1 8.79 7.21 1.56
C LEU A 1 8.70 5.74 1.17
N ASP A 2 7.50 5.15 1.26
CA ASP A 2 7.22 3.74 0.98
C ASP A 2 5.91 3.68 0.17
N ILE A 3 6.03 3.80 -1.14
CA ILE A 3 4.88 4.09 -2.01
C ILE A 3 4.26 2.83 -2.58
N SER A 4 5.09 1.84 -2.96
CA SER A 4 4.67 0.56 -3.52
C SER A 4 4.82 -0.54 -2.48
N THR A 5 3.74 -1.26 -2.21
CA THR A 5 3.66 -2.26 -1.14
C THR A 5 3.06 -3.58 -1.65
N THR A 6 3.28 -3.88 -2.95
CA THR A 6 2.73 -5.06 -3.64
C THR A 6 3.12 -6.39 -2.99
N GLU A 7 4.26 -6.45 -2.31
CA GLU A 7 4.72 -7.63 -1.57
C GLU A 7 3.78 -8.03 -0.42
N VAL A 8 2.92 -7.11 0.04
CA VAL A 8 1.85 -7.44 1.00
C VAL A 8 0.76 -8.27 0.32
N CYS A 9 0.47 -8.01 -0.95
CA CYS A 9 -0.47 -8.84 -1.70
C CYS A 9 0.06 -10.26 -1.82
N ASP A 10 1.34 -10.41 -2.11
CA ASP A 10 1.98 -11.72 -2.20
C ASP A 10 1.97 -12.47 -0.88
N GLU A 11 2.18 -11.79 0.24
CA GLU A 11 2.08 -12.38 1.58
C GLU A 11 0.68 -12.89 1.90
N ILE A 12 -0.35 -12.10 1.59
CA ILE A 12 -1.76 -12.44 1.93
C ILE A 12 -2.35 -13.48 0.97
N VAL A 13 -2.03 -13.40 -0.31
CA VAL A 13 -2.63 -14.22 -1.38
C VAL A 13 -1.80 -15.49 -1.67
N GLY A 14 -0.50 -15.43 -1.37
CA GLY A 14 0.45 -16.50 -1.67
C GLY A 14 1.13 -16.33 -3.02
N GLY A 15 1.46 -15.10 -3.38
CA GLY A 15 2.32 -14.78 -4.51
C GLY A 15 3.79 -15.08 -4.21
N VAL A 16 4.67 -14.81 -5.20
CA VAL A 16 6.07 -15.25 -5.15
C VAL A 16 7.06 -14.18 -4.70
N LEU A 17 6.60 -12.94 -4.48
CA LEU A 17 7.45 -11.81 -4.09
C LEU A 17 7.15 -11.29 -2.67
N SER A 18 6.63 -12.17 -1.78
CA SER A 18 6.39 -11.79 -0.38
C SER A 18 7.68 -11.32 0.30
N ALA A 19 7.58 -10.24 1.06
CA ALA A 19 8.63 -9.77 1.96
C ALA A 19 8.48 -10.33 3.39
N GLY A 20 7.55 -11.28 3.59
CA GLY A 20 7.24 -11.89 4.86
C GLY A 20 6.32 -11.07 5.76
N PRO A 21 5.81 -11.70 6.83
CA PRO A 21 4.86 -11.07 7.75
C PRO A 21 5.48 -9.92 8.57
N GLU A 22 6.82 -9.79 8.63
CA GLU A 22 7.52 -8.70 9.29
C GLU A 22 7.62 -7.42 8.45
N ARG A 23 7.08 -7.40 7.22
CA ARG A 23 7.01 -6.17 6.41
C ARG A 23 6.44 -5.02 7.26
N PHE A 24 7.15 -3.89 7.30
CA PHE A 24 6.93 -2.70 8.15
C PHE A 24 7.45 -2.78 9.60
N ASP A 25 7.81 -3.94 10.16
CA ASP A 25 8.17 -4.07 11.58
C ASP A 25 9.45 -3.30 11.97
N ALA A 26 10.31 -2.98 10.99
CA ALA A 26 11.45 -2.09 11.21
C ALA A 26 11.03 -0.70 11.72
N PHE A 27 9.90 -0.18 11.25
CA PHE A 27 9.34 1.12 11.68
C PHE A 27 8.65 1.05 13.04
N ALA A 28 8.20 -0.13 13.47
CA ALA A 28 7.69 -0.34 14.82
C ALA A 28 8.81 -0.34 15.88
N ARG A 29 10.03 -0.68 15.47
CA ARG A 29 11.21 -0.71 16.35
C ARG A 29 12.02 0.58 16.35
N ARG A 30 11.74 1.50 15.44
CA ARG A 30 12.47 2.78 15.31
C ARG A 30 11.47 3.91 15.06
N PRO A 31 11.43 4.95 15.91
CA PRO A 31 10.47 6.05 15.82
C PRO A 31 10.85 7.04 14.71
N ILE A 32 11.10 6.56 13.49
CA ILE A 32 11.41 7.39 12.33
C ILE A 32 10.14 7.83 11.61
N PRO A 33 10.13 9.01 10.95
CA PRO A 33 9.02 9.44 10.13
C PRO A 33 8.73 8.46 8.99
N TYR A 34 7.46 8.21 8.73
CA TYR A 34 6.99 7.32 7.67
C TYR A 34 5.92 8.00 6.81
N VAL A 35 6.08 7.91 5.50
CA VAL A 35 5.05 8.27 4.52
C VAL A 35 4.85 7.10 3.58
N GLY A 36 3.63 6.61 3.49
CA GLY A 36 3.29 5.45 2.67
C GLY A 36 2.04 5.64 1.82
N SER A 37 1.84 4.72 0.88
CA SER A 37 0.68 4.67 0.00
C SER A 37 0.32 3.24 -0.40
N CYS A 38 -0.74 3.10 -1.21
CA CYS A 38 -1.34 1.84 -1.65
C CYS A 38 -0.78 1.32 -2.98
N GLY A 39 0.43 1.73 -3.38
CA GLY A 39 0.95 1.40 -4.71
C GLY A 39 0.99 -0.11 -4.98
N ALA A 40 0.41 -0.49 -6.11
CA ALA A 40 0.35 -1.86 -6.62
C ALA A 40 -0.30 -2.88 -5.67
N LEU A 41 -1.27 -2.45 -4.86
CA LEU A 41 -2.07 -3.36 -4.02
C LEU A 41 -3.24 -4.01 -4.77
N ASP A 42 -3.37 -3.72 -6.05
CA ASP A 42 -4.28 -4.37 -6.99
C ASP A 42 -3.76 -5.71 -7.53
N MET A 43 -2.52 -6.10 -7.22
CA MET A 43 -1.91 -7.28 -7.83
C MET A 43 -1.08 -8.14 -6.89
N ALA A 44 -1.20 -9.47 -7.06
CA ALA A 44 -0.24 -10.46 -6.57
C ALA A 44 0.64 -10.95 -7.74
N ASN A 45 1.89 -11.29 -7.46
CA ASN A 45 2.90 -11.61 -8.46
C ASN A 45 3.15 -13.13 -8.51
N PHE A 46 3.26 -13.65 -9.72
CA PHE A 46 3.66 -15.03 -10.01
C PHE A 46 4.75 -15.04 -11.07
N TRP A 47 5.45 -16.17 -11.18
CA TRP A 47 6.45 -16.38 -12.23
C TRP A 47 5.81 -16.51 -13.61
N ALA A 48 6.43 -17.21 -14.55
CA ALA A 48 5.91 -17.40 -15.88
C ALA A 48 4.47 -17.92 -15.88
N PHE A 49 3.67 -17.52 -16.87
CA PHE A 49 2.22 -17.74 -16.90
C PHE A 49 1.79 -19.20 -16.74
N ASP A 50 2.55 -20.13 -17.29
CA ASP A 50 2.34 -21.58 -17.20
C ASP A 50 2.64 -22.16 -15.81
N THR A 51 3.35 -21.40 -14.97
CA THR A 51 3.69 -21.81 -13.59
C THR A 51 2.70 -21.26 -12.54
N VAL A 52 1.71 -20.47 -12.93
CA VAL A 52 0.67 -19.99 -12.03
C VAL A 52 -0.08 -21.18 -11.43
N PRO A 53 -0.24 -21.24 -10.09
CA PRO A 53 -0.89 -22.36 -9.43
C PRO A 53 -2.30 -22.64 -10.00
N PRO A 54 -2.70 -23.92 -10.17
CA PRO A 54 -3.99 -24.31 -10.76
C PRO A 54 -5.21 -23.59 -10.13
N LYS A 55 -5.16 -23.35 -8.82
CA LYS A 55 -6.24 -22.66 -8.08
C LYS A 55 -6.49 -21.22 -8.53
N PHE A 56 -5.57 -20.63 -9.27
CA PHE A 56 -5.65 -19.25 -9.74
C PHE A 56 -5.86 -19.13 -11.26
N LYS A 57 -6.01 -20.23 -11.99
CA LYS A 57 -6.08 -20.20 -13.47
C LYS A 57 -7.28 -19.42 -14.01
N ASP A 58 -8.38 -19.38 -13.27
CA ASP A 58 -9.61 -18.69 -13.66
C ASP A 58 -9.70 -17.25 -13.14
N ARG A 59 -8.61 -16.76 -12.51
CA ARG A 59 -8.50 -15.39 -12.01
C ARG A 59 -8.16 -14.42 -13.14
N ASN A 60 -8.36 -13.14 -12.89
CA ASN A 60 -7.91 -12.08 -13.81
C ASN A 60 -6.39 -12.00 -13.80
N LEU A 61 -5.76 -12.56 -14.83
CA LEU A 61 -4.32 -12.68 -14.99
C LEU A 61 -3.83 -11.81 -16.13
N VAL A 62 -2.73 -11.10 -15.92
CA VAL A 62 -2.03 -10.31 -16.93
C VAL A 62 -0.59 -10.78 -17.03
N LYS A 63 -0.17 -11.18 -18.21
CA LYS A 63 1.23 -11.50 -18.52
C LYS A 63 2.01 -10.20 -18.63
N HIS A 64 2.76 -9.85 -17.58
CA HIS A 64 3.56 -8.63 -17.52
C HIS A 64 4.78 -8.71 -18.46
N ASN A 65 5.48 -9.84 -18.41
CA ASN A 65 6.59 -10.19 -19.29
C ASN A 65 6.73 -11.71 -19.37
N ALA A 66 7.82 -12.21 -19.98
CA ALA A 66 8.06 -13.65 -20.13
C ALA A 66 8.10 -14.41 -18.79
N ASN A 67 8.57 -13.75 -17.73
CA ASN A 67 8.87 -14.37 -16.45
C ASN A 67 7.92 -13.95 -15.31
N VAL A 68 7.04 -12.97 -15.53
CA VAL A 68 6.15 -12.42 -14.50
C VAL A 68 4.71 -12.36 -14.98
N THR A 69 3.83 -12.92 -14.18
CA THR A 69 2.38 -12.86 -14.31
C THR A 69 1.80 -12.12 -13.12
N LEU A 70 0.94 -11.15 -13.37
CA LEU A 70 0.20 -10.39 -12.37
C LEU A 70 -1.21 -10.94 -12.25
N MET A 71 -1.71 -11.03 -11.02
CA MET A 71 -3.08 -11.48 -10.73
C MET A 71 -3.81 -10.40 -9.96
N ARG A 72 -4.97 -9.95 -10.45
CA ARG A 72 -5.80 -8.98 -9.74
C ARG A 72 -6.26 -9.54 -8.39
N THR A 73 -6.07 -8.78 -7.34
CA THR A 73 -6.60 -9.07 -5.99
C THR A 73 -8.13 -8.88 -5.97
N THR A 74 -8.83 -9.78 -5.27
CA THR A 74 -10.30 -9.70 -5.07
C THR A 74 -10.67 -8.71 -3.98
N PRO A 75 -11.97 -8.31 -3.87
CA PRO A 75 -12.43 -7.48 -2.75
C PRO A 75 -12.11 -8.04 -1.37
N ASP A 76 -12.23 -9.36 -1.17
CA ASP A 76 -11.92 -10.01 0.11
C ASP A 76 -10.42 -9.99 0.41
N GLU A 77 -9.58 -10.24 -0.60
CA GLU A 77 -8.13 -10.13 -0.49
C GLU A 77 -7.72 -8.68 -0.22
N CYS A 78 -8.28 -7.71 -0.92
CA CYS A 78 -8.07 -6.27 -0.72
C CYS A 78 -8.45 -5.83 0.71
N LYS A 79 -9.55 -6.36 1.25
CA LYS A 79 -9.92 -6.13 2.64
C LYS A 79 -8.85 -6.66 3.60
N ALA A 80 -8.40 -7.91 3.44
CA ALA A 80 -7.37 -8.51 4.28
C ALA A 80 -6.03 -7.76 4.19
N ILE A 81 -5.64 -7.32 2.99
CA ILE A 81 -4.46 -6.49 2.74
C ILE A 81 -4.57 -5.16 3.48
N GLY A 82 -5.73 -4.50 3.40
CA GLY A 82 -5.98 -3.23 4.09
C GLY A 82 -5.93 -3.37 5.62
N GLU A 83 -6.50 -4.43 6.17
CA GLU A 83 -6.44 -4.75 7.60
C GLU A 83 -5.00 -5.00 8.06
N PHE A 84 -4.22 -5.77 7.31
CA PHE A 84 -2.80 -6.03 7.57
C PHE A 84 -1.99 -4.72 7.61
N ILE A 85 -2.11 -3.88 6.58
CA ILE A 85 -1.39 -2.61 6.49
C ILE A 85 -1.77 -1.69 7.66
N ALA A 86 -3.06 -1.51 7.95
CA ALA A 86 -3.50 -0.66 9.04
C ALA A 86 -2.97 -1.15 10.40
N ALA A 87 -2.97 -2.46 10.64
CA ALA A 87 -2.40 -3.05 11.86
C ALA A 87 -0.91 -2.74 12.01
N LYS A 88 -0.14 -2.82 10.92
CA LYS A 88 1.29 -2.48 10.91
C LYS A 88 1.54 -0.99 11.13
N LEU A 89 0.81 -0.12 10.44
CA LEU A 89 0.91 1.33 10.60
C LEU A 89 0.58 1.76 12.05
N ASN A 90 -0.38 1.10 12.68
CA ASN A 90 -0.77 1.37 14.07
C ASN A 90 0.32 1.03 15.11
N ARG A 91 1.27 0.18 14.76
CA ARG A 91 2.40 -0.20 15.63
C ARG A 91 3.61 0.72 15.47
N MET A 92 3.64 1.57 14.43
CA MET A 92 4.76 2.49 14.22
C MET A 92 4.77 3.56 15.31
N GLU A 93 5.93 3.75 15.95
CA GLU A 93 6.11 4.73 17.03
C GLU A 93 6.42 6.13 16.50
N GLY A 94 7.02 6.23 15.31
CA GLY A 94 7.28 7.48 14.61
C GLY A 94 6.02 8.16 14.08
N PRO A 95 6.14 9.40 13.60
CA PRO A 95 5.03 10.06 12.92
C PRO A 95 4.74 9.40 11.57
N VAL A 96 3.45 9.15 11.29
CA VAL A 96 2.96 8.44 10.11
C VAL A 96 2.06 9.35 9.28
N ARG A 97 2.28 9.37 7.98
CA ARG A 97 1.35 9.86 6.95
C ARG A 97 1.07 8.71 6.00
N PHE A 98 -0.19 8.34 5.84
CA PHE A 98 -0.58 7.33 4.84
C PHE A 98 -1.58 7.95 3.87
N ILE A 99 -1.30 7.86 2.57
CA ILE A 99 -2.05 8.56 1.53
C ILE A 99 -2.71 7.53 0.61
N ILE A 100 -4.04 7.58 0.51
CA ILE A 100 -4.84 6.71 -0.34
C ILE A 100 -5.10 7.41 -1.67
N PRO A 101 -4.63 6.85 -2.81
CA PRO A 101 -4.90 7.36 -4.16
C PRO A 101 -6.25 6.80 -4.66
N GLU A 102 -7.33 7.55 -4.53
CA GLU A 102 -8.68 7.10 -4.90
C GLU A 102 -8.88 6.95 -6.43
N GLY A 103 -7.99 7.54 -7.21
CA GLY A 103 -8.01 7.45 -8.68
C GLY A 103 -7.44 6.13 -9.23
N GLY A 104 -6.92 5.25 -8.38
CA GLY A 104 -6.31 3.98 -8.74
C GLY A 104 -4.90 3.80 -8.18
N VAL A 105 -4.51 2.55 -7.95
CA VAL A 105 -3.30 2.17 -7.21
C VAL A 105 -2.15 1.68 -8.12
N SER A 106 -2.41 1.45 -9.40
CA SER A 106 -1.39 1.06 -10.39
C SER A 106 -1.78 1.48 -11.81
N VAL A 107 -0.84 1.36 -12.76
CA VAL A 107 -1.11 1.60 -14.20
C VAL A 107 -2.21 0.68 -14.76
N LEU A 108 -2.38 -0.51 -14.17
CA LEU A 108 -3.41 -1.48 -14.56
C LEU A 108 -4.76 -1.20 -13.90
N ASP A 109 -4.78 -0.40 -12.86
CA ASP A 109 -5.96 -0.05 -12.08
C ASP A 109 -6.40 1.39 -12.39
N ALA A 110 -7.00 1.55 -13.56
CA ALA A 110 -7.61 2.78 -14.04
C ALA A 110 -8.78 2.46 -14.97
N PRO A 111 -9.73 3.37 -15.19
CA PRO A 111 -10.85 3.14 -16.09
C PRO A 111 -10.44 2.56 -17.46
N GLY A 112 -11.01 1.40 -17.81
CA GLY A 112 -10.70 0.70 -19.07
C GLY A 112 -9.40 -0.12 -19.06
N LYS A 113 -8.69 -0.23 -17.94
CA LYS A 113 -7.51 -1.08 -17.76
C LYS A 113 -7.86 -2.45 -17.21
N ALA A 114 -6.91 -3.38 -17.32
CA ALA A 114 -7.13 -4.79 -17.04
C ALA A 114 -7.52 -5.11 -15.60
N PHE A 115 -7.04 -4.31 -14.63
CA PHE A 115 -7.29 -4.51 -13.21
C PHE A 115 -8.27 -3.50 -12.61
N TRP A 116 -8.90 -2.65 -13.43
CA TRP A 116 -9.90 -1.72 -12.93
C TRP A 116 -11.06 -2.44 -12.23
N ASP A 117 -11.12 -2.32 -10.92
CA ASP A 117 -12.15 -2.90 -10.05
C ASP A 117 -12.46 -1.97 -8.87
N PRO A 118 -13.39 -1.02 -9.04
CA PRO A 118 -13.76 -0.08 -7.98
C PRO A 118 -14.30 -0.74 -6.71
N ALA A 119 -14.83 -1.96 -6.80
CA ALA A 119 -15.31 -2.68 -5.62
C ALA A 119 -14.15 -3.20 -4.77
N ALA A 120 -13.11 -3.72 -5.41
CA ALA A 120 -11.89 -4.17 -4.75
C ALA A 120 -11.13 -2.99 -4.13
N ASP A 121 -11.01 -1.87 -4.86
CA ASP A 121 -10.36 -0.66 -4.36
C ASP A 121 -11.11 -0.08 -3.15
N LYS A 122 -12.44 -0.02 -3.23
CA LYS A 122 -13.28 0.40 -2.11
C LYS A 122 -13.09 -0.51 -0.89
N ALA A 123 -12.99 -1.82 -1.08
CA ALA A 123 -12.74 -2.76 0.01
C ALA A 123 -11.39 -2.50 0.68
N LEU A 124 -10.32 -2.30 -0.11
CA LEU A 124 -8.99 -1.94 0.36
C LEU A 124 -9.02 -0.64 1.18
N PHE A 125 -9.52 0.44 0.59
CA PHE A 125 -9.51 1.77 1.20
C PHE A 125 -10.37 1.81 2.48
N THR A 126 -11.54 1.17 2.46
CA THR A 126 -12.41 1.06 3.62
C THR A 126 -11.74 0.27 4.75
N ALA A 127 -11.07 -0.84 4.44
CA ALA A 127 -10.39 -1.66 5.44
C ALA A 127 -9.23 -0.88 6.09
N ILE A 128 -8.43 -0.16 5.29
CA ILE A 128 -7.39 0.72 5.83
C ILE A 128 -8.01 1.78 6.74
N GLU A 129 -8.99 2.53 6.26
CA GLU A 129 -9.58 3.65 6.98
C GLU A 129 -10.24 3.24 8.28
N SER A 130 -11.00 2.15 8.26
CA SER A 130 -11.74 1.66 9.44
C SER A 130 -10.83 1.10 10.53
N ASN A 131 -9.64 0.62 10.18
CA ASN A 131 -8.70 0.03 11.12
C ASN A 131 -7.53 0.96 11.50
N PHE A 132 -7.33 2.06 10.79
CA PHE A 132 -6.26 3.02 11.06
C PHE A 132 -6.56 3.91 12.26
N ARG A 133 -5.73 3.88 13.28
CA ARG A 133 -5.87 4.69 14.51
C ARG A 133 -5.32 6.09 14.27
N ARG A 134 -6.19 7.03 13.94
CA ARG A 134 -5.83 8.46 13.74
C ARG A 134 -5.36 9.10 15.05
N GLY A 135 -4.46 10.09 14.94
CA GLY A 135 -3.98 10.86 16.08
C GLY A 135 -3.04 11.99 15.61
N PRO A 136 -2.53 12.83 16.54
CA PRO A 136 -1.69 13.97 16.18
C PRO A 136 -0.45 13.60 15.35
N ARG A 137 0.11 12.41 15.59
CA ARG A 137 1.28 11.90 14.87
C ARG A 137 0.95 10.84 13.81
N ARG A 138 -0.35 10.54 13.60
CA ARG A 138 -0.78 9.48 12.70
C ARG A 138 -1.97 9.96 11.87
N ILE A 139 -1.67 10.35 10.63
CA ILE A 139 -2.62 11.00 9.71
C ILE A 139 -2.87 10.11 8.50
N LEU A 140 -4.14 9.92 8.16
CA LEU A 140 -4.59 9.29 6.94
C LEU A 140 -5.21 10.35 6.03
N ILE A 141 -4.73 10.42 4.81
CA ILE A 141 -5.15 11.38 3.77
C ILE A 141 -5.80 10.58 2.64
N ARG A 142 -6.97 11.03 2.16
CA ARG A 142 -7.56 10.55 0.92
C ARG A 142 -7.32 11.58 -0.16
N SER A 143 -6.88 11.14 -1.33
CA SER A 143 -6.61 11.98 -2.49
C SER A 143 -7.39 11.45 -3.70
N PRO A 144 -8.12 12.29 -4.43
CA PRO A 144 -8.83 11.86 -5.64
C PRO A 144 -7.88 11.53 -6.81
N LEU A 145 -6.59 11.79 -6.65
CA LEU A 145 -5.58 11.56 -7.67
C LEU A 145 -5.28 10.06 -7.84
N HIS A 146 -4.85 9.69 -9.03
CA HIS A 146 -4.29 8.37 -9.31
C HIS A 146 -2.84 8.29 -8.78
N LEU A 147 -2.38 7.11 -8.38
CA LEU A 147 -1.01 6.90 -7.86
C LEU A 147 0.08 7.44 -8.78
N ASN A 148 -0.09 7.28 -10.09
CA ASN A 148 0.88 7.72 -11.10
C ASN A 148 0.68 9.16 -11.59
N ASP A 149 -0.25 9.91 -10.98
CA ASP A 149 -0.40 11.33 -11.28
C ASP A 149 0.81 12.11 -10.72
N PRO A 150 1.46 12.98 -11.51
CA PRO A 150 2.54 13.81 -11.00
C PRO A 150 2.15 14.63 -9.77
N ALA A 151 0.92 15.13 -9.71
CA ALA A 151 0.41 15.86 -8.54
C ALA A 151 0.31 14.97 -7.29
N PHE A 152 0.13 13.64 -7.45
CA PHE A 152 0.18 12.71 -6.31
C PHE A 152 1.62 12.55 -5.79
N ALA A 153 2.60 12.49 -6.68
CA ALA A 153 4.01 12.47 -6.30
C ALA A 153 4.39 13.75 -5.53
N ASP A 154 3.95 14.93 -5.99
CA ASP A 154 4.16 16.19 -5.30
C ASP A 154 3.51 16.19 -3.90
N LEU A 155 2.30 15.65 -3.77
CA LEU A 155 1.63 15.48 -2.48
C LEU A 155 2.45 14.59 -1.52
N LEU A 156 2.97 13.45 -2.00
CA LEU A 156 3.80 12.55 -1.20
C LEU A 156 5.08 13.23 -0.71
N VAL A 157 5.77 13.96 -1.58
CA VAL A 157 6.99 14.71 -1.25
C VAL A 157 6.69 15.80 -0.24
N LYS A 158 5.60 16.55 -0.43
CA LYS A 158 5.14 17.56 0.54
C LYS A 158 4.90 16.95 1.91
N GLN A 159 4.15 15.86 1.97
CA GLN A 159 3.87 15.15 3.23
C GLN A 159 5.14 14.60 3.89
N PHE A 160 6.12 14.18 3.10
CA PHE A 160 7.42 13.76 3.61
C PHE A 160 8.19 14.91 4.27
N HIS A 161 8.26 16.08 3.64
CA HIS A 161 8.91 17.24 4.25
C HIS A 161 8.23 17.69 5.54
N GLU A 162 6.89 17.73 5.54
CA GLU A 162 6.11 18.10 6.74
C GLU A 162 6.37 17.13 7.91
N VAL A 163 6.28 15.82 7.68
CA VAL A 163 6.47 14.83 8.74
C VAL A 163 7.90 14.80 9.28
N CYS A 164 8.89 15.09 8.45
CA CYS A 164 10.27 15.20 8.88
C CYS A 164 10.50 16.45 9.75
N ALA A 165 9.88 17.57 9.41
CA ALA A 165 9.94 18.81 10.21
C ALA A 165 9.28 18.61 11.59
N ASP A 166 8.10 17.96 11.64
CA ASP A 166 7.42 17.59 12.87
C ASP A 166 8.29 16.68 13.76
N GLY A 167 8.95 15.70 13.18
CA GLY A 167 9.86 14.78 13.87
C GLY A 167 11.08 15.48 14.49
N ALA A 168 11.66 16.45 13.79
CA ALA A 168 12.79 17.23 14.28
C ALA A 168 12.42 18.16 15.45
N ALA A 169 11.20 18.68 15.47
CA ALA A 169 10.69 19.52 16.56
C ALA A 169 10.53 18.72 17.86
N VAL A 170 10.04 17.48 17.77
CA VAL A 170 9.85 16.58 18.93
C VAL A 170 11.20 16.20 19.57
N THR A 171 12.21 15.93 18.76
CA THR A 171 13.54 15.56 19.27
C THR A 171 14.22 16.72 20.01
N ARG A 172 13.97 17.96 19.62
CA ARG A 172 14.50 19.15 20.32
C ARG A 172 13.81 19.43 21.66
N SER A 173 12.51 19.13 21.79
CA SER A 173 11.77 19.30 23.05
C SER A 173 12.07 18.23 24.10
N ALA A 174 12.61 17.07 23.71
CA ALA A 174 12.94 15.96 24.62
C ALA A 174 14.35 16.09 25.26
N VAL A 175 15.13 17.11 24.89
CA VAL A 175 16.52 17.36 25.37
C VAL A 175 16.58 18.52 26.38
N HIS A 176 15.44 19.03 26.80
CA HIS A 176 15.28 20.02 27.87
C HIS A 176 14.43 19.42 28.98
#